data_9b347ddafa420cff7377b70f5016f08b
#
_entry.id   9b347ddafa420cff7377b70f5016f08b
#
_cell.length_a   1.000
_cell.length_b   1.000
_cell.length_c   1.000
_cell.angle_alpha   90.00
_cell.angle_beta   90.00
_cell.angle_gamma   90.00
#
_symmetry.space_group_name_H-M   'P 1'
#
loop_
_entity.id
_entity.type
_entity.pdbx_description
1 polymer ?
#
loop_
_entity_poly.entity_id
_entity_poly.type
_entity_poly.pdbx_seq_one_letter_code
_entity_poly.pdbx_strand_id
1 'polypeptide(L)'
;GLVFLFVKAAYETLPGAVISIKHSIANGIYGEIAWERPVIEKDIQNVQRRMQELVEEDLSFELLHLPVRDLRARYREQGLKDKLRLLAHYDDEEVLPVYRCGDYYDWLTAVLVPSTGVLKYFKLRYYLPGFILEYPRRANPKLVPPYVEQGKLFNVFFQAEQWQNNLGIPDVPALNKAVADGKFADLVRVCEAHHEKQIAQIADL
;
A
#
# COMPACT_ATOMS: atom_id res chain seq x y z
N GLY A 1 -0.08 -3.74 -11.16
CA GLY A 1 -0.62 -2.69 -12.01
C GLY A 1 -1.67 -1.83 -11.32
N LEU A 2 -2.79 -2.42 -10.83
CA LEU A 2 -3.89 -1.64 -10.22
C LEU A 2 -3.46 -0.83 -9.00
N VAL A 3 -2.61 -1.35 -8.13
CA VAL A 3 -2.10 -0.58 -6.98
C VAL A 3 -1.28 0.61 -7.44
N PHE A 4 -0.42 0.43 -8.44
CA PHE A 4 0.36 1.54 -9.03
C PHE A 4 -0.56 2.62 -9.62
N LEU A 5 -1.55 2.20 -10.42
CA LEU A 5 -2.56 3.10 -11.00
C LEU A 5 -3.32 3.88 -9.92
N PHE A 6 -3.75 3.19 -8.85
CA PHE A 6 -4.42 3.80 -7.72
C PHE A 6 -3.53 4.84 -7.02
N VAL A 7 -2.28 4.49 -6.71
CA VAL A 7 -1.36 5.40 -6.00
C VAL A 7 -1.08 6.64 -6.86
N LYS A 8 -0.84 6.48 -8.18
CA LYS A 8 -0.71 7.63 -9.10
C LYS A 8 -1.96 8.51 -9.07
N ALA A 9 -3.14 7.93 -9.25
CA ALA A 9 -4.40 8.68 -9.24
C ALA A 9 -4.65 9.40 -7.90
N ALA A 10 -4.31 8.75 -6.78
CA ALA A 10 -4.47 9.33 -5.46
C ALA A 10 -3.51 10.52 -5.24
N TYR A 11 -2.26 10.45 -5.67
CA TYR A 11 -1.35 11.60 -5.58
C TYR A 11 -1.78 12.78 -6.43
N GLU A 12 -2.38 12.53 -7.61
CA GLU A 12 -2.90 13.59 -8.47
C GLU A 12 -4.15 14.27 -7.90
N THR A 13 -4.98 13.53 -7.16
CA THR A 13 -6.27 14.03 -6.64
C THR A 13 -6.22 14.46 -5.17
N LEU A 14 -5.26 13.94 -4.39
CA LEU A 14 -5.08 14.19 -2.97
C LEU A 14 -3.63 14.59 -2.70
N PRO A 15 -3.20 15.80 -3.11
CA PRO A 15 -1.82 16.25 -2.95
C PRO A 15 -1.37 16.18 -1.49
N GLY A 16 -0.19 15.60 -1.25
CA GLY A 16 0.36 15.44 0.09
C GLY A 16 -0.22 14.29 0.91
N ALA A 17 -1.15 13.50 0.36
CA ALA A 17 -1.64 12.30 1.04
C ALA A 17 -0.53 11.24 1.16
N VAL A 18 -0.54 10.51 2.27
CA VAL A 18 0.30 9.33 2.50
C VAL A 18 -0.59 8.10 2.37
N ILE A 19 -0.22 7.19 1.46
CA ILE A 19 -1.01 6.01 1.12
C ILE A 19 -0.32 4.78 1.69
N SER A 20 -1.03 4.03 2.51
CA SER A 20 -0.57 2.77 3.10
C SER A 20 -1.40 1.61 2.57
N ILE A 21 -0.79 0.75 1.78
CA ILE A 21 -1.40 -0.53 1.38
C ILE A 21 -1.19 -1.51 2.52
N LYS A 22 -2.28 -2.08 3.05
CA LYS A 22 -2.25 -2.90 4.26
C LYS A 22 -2.32 -4.40 3.93
N HIS A 23 -3.49 -4.91 3.68
CA HIS A 23 -3.71 -6.35 3.49
C HIS A 23 -4.84 -6.64 2.49
N SER A 24 -4.91 -7.88 2.04
CA SER A 24 -6.03 -8.33 1.22
C SER A 24 -7.25 -8.60 2.09
N ILE A 25 -8.42 -8.16 1.63
CA ILE A 25 -9.71 -8.43 2.27
C ILE A 25 -10.76 -8.70 1.19
N ALA A 26 -11.61 -9.70 1.41
CA ALA A 26 -12.60 -10.13 0.43
C ALA A 26 -11.98 -10.37 -0.96
N ASN A 27 -12.40 -9.63 -1.98
CA ASN A 27 -11.87 -9.71 -3.34
C ASN A 27 -11.08 -8.44 -3.69
N GLY A 28 -10.40 -7.84 -2.72
CA GLY A 28 -9.72 -6.58 -2.88
C GLY A 28 -8.49 -6.44 -1.99
N ILE A 29 -7.95 -5.24 -2.01
CA ILE A 29 -6.84 -4.80 -1.17
C ILE A 29 -7.35 -3.64 -0.34
N TYR A 30 -7.25 -3.76 0.99
CA TYR A 30 -7.49 -2.67 1.92
C TYR A 30 -6.25 -1.79 2.05
N GLY A 31 -6.47 -0.51 2.13
CA GLY A 31 -5.45 0.47 2.43
C GLY A 31 -6.03 1.71 3.11
N GLU A 32 -5.13 2.52 3.64
CA GLU A 32 -5.45 3.74 4.36
C GLU A 32 -4.84 4.96 3.67
N ILE A 33 -5.49 6.09 3.84
CA ILE A 33 -5.04 7.39 3.31
C ILE A 33 -4.97 8.35 4.49
N ALA A 34 -3.74 8.73 4.87
CA ALA A 34 -3.51 9.82 5.80
C ALA A 34 -3.33 11.11 5.01
N TRP A 35 -4.17 12.11 5.27
CA TRP A 35 -4.18 13.40 4.58
C TRP A 35 -4.42 14.53 5.58
N GLU A 36 -4.36 15.77 5.13
CA GLU A 36 -4.58 16.98 5.95
C GLU A 36 -5.92 17.00 6.72
N ARG A 37 -6.91 16.25 6.21
CA ARG A 37 -8.22 16.02 6.84
C ARG A 37 -8.66 14.57 6.67
N PRO A 38 -9.64 14.11 7.43
CA PRO A 38 -10.23 12.79 7.18
C PRO A 38 -10.76 12.66 5.75
N VAL A 39 -10.42 11.56 5.10
CA VAL A 39 -10.90 11.22 3.76
C VAL A 39 -12.38 10.87 3.85
N ILE A 40 -13.16 11.36 2.90
CA ILE A 40 -14.59 11.09 2.77
C ILE A 40 -14.89 10.30 1.49
N GLU A 41 -16.09 9.77 1.37
CA GLU A 41 -16.50 8.96 0.21
C GLU A 41 -16.30 9.69 -1.12
N LYS A 42 -16.58 11.00 -1.18
CA LYS A 42 -16.39 11.81 -2.38
C LYS A 42 -14.92 11.85 -2.84
N ASP A 43 -13.98 11.85 -1.92
CA ASP A 43 -12.55 11.82 -2.25
C ASP A 43 -12.21 10.50 -2.95
N ILE A 44 -12.70 9.39 -2.41
CA ILE A 44 -12.51 8.05 -3.01
C ILE A 44 -13.16 7.95 -4.39
N GLN A 45 -14.34 8.55 -4.58
CA GLN A 45 -14.99 8.64 -5.90
C GLN A 45 -14.17 9.48 -6.89
N ASN A 46 -13.53 10.57 -6.44
CA ASN A 46 -12.64 11.39 -7.28
C ASN A 46 -11.40 10.59 -7.70
N VAL A 47 -10.77 9.85 -6.77
CA VAL A 47 -9.64 8.96 -7.10
C VAL A 47 -10.08 7.90 -8.11
N GLN A 48 -11.23 7.25 -7.92
CA GLN A 48 -11.74 6.25 -8.87
C GLN A 48 -11.95 6.84 -10.26
N ARG A 49 -12.53 8.04 -10.35
CA ARG A 49 -12.71 8.73 -11.63
C ARG A 49 -11.36 8.99 -12.30
N ARG A 50 -10.36 9.48 -11.54
CA ARG A 50 -9.03 9.72 -12.09
C ARG A 50 -8.36 8.42 -12.56
N MET A 51 -8.52 7.32 -11.85
CA MET A 51 -8.08 6.00 -12.30
C MET A 51 -8.72 5.61 -13.64
N GLN A 52 -10.02 5.88 -13.84
CA GLN A 52 -10.72 5.59 -15.09
C GLN A 52 -10.18 6.45 -16.25
N GLU A 53 -9.95 7.74 -16.02
CA GLU A 53 -9.32 8.64 -16.99
C GLU A 53 -7.92 8.14 -17.40
N LEU A 54 -7.08 7.76 -16.44
CA LEU A 54 -5.76 7.18 -16.70
C LEU A 54 -5.82 5.87 -17.51
N VAL A 55 -6.87 5.06 -17.32
CA VAL A 55 -7.11 3.87 -18.16
C VAL A 55 -7.47 4.26 -19.59
N GLU A 56 -8.28 5.30 -19.78
CA GLU A 56 -8.65 5.82 -21.11
C GLU A 56 -7.47 6.49 -21.83
N GLU A 57 -6.58 7.15 -21.07
CA GLU A 57 -5.32 7.72 -21.59
C GLU A 57 -4.34 6.65 -22.09
N ASP A 58 -4.47 5.40 -21.67
CA ASP A 58 -3.65 4.24 -22.05
C ASP A 58 -2.13 4.48 -21.93
N LEU A 59 -1.70 5.05 -20.81
CA LEU A 59 -0.31 5.39 -20.54
C LEU A 59 0.55 4.13 -20.37
N SER A 60 1.74 4.11 -20.96
CA SER A 60 2.69 3.01 -20.82
C SER A 60 3.29 2.94 -19.41
N PHE A 61 3.53 1.71 -18.92
CA PHE A 61 4.39 1.45 -17.77
C PHE A 61 5.79 1.13 -18.26
N GLU A 62 6.73 2.05 -18.07
CA GLU A 62 8.11 1.91 -18.50
C GLU A 62 8.98 1.44 -17.34
N LEU A 63 9.65 0.31 -17.51
CA LEU A 63 10.64 -0.17 -16.55
C LEU A 63 11.98 0.53 -16.82
N LEU A 64 12.44 1.26 -15.82
CA LEU A 64 13.73 1.95 -15.80
C LEU A 64 14.62 1.33 -14.72
N HIS A 65 15.92 1.50 -14.86
CA HIS A 65 16.90 1.17 -13.83
C HIS A 65 17.57 2.47 -13.41
N LEU A 66 17.29 2.95 -12.20
CA LEU A 66 17.76 4.25 -11.72
C LEU A 66 18.67 4.06 -10.50
N PRO A 67 19.77 4.83 -10.40
CA PRO A 67 20.54 4.94 -9.17
C PRO A 67 19.64 5.47 -8.03
N VAL A 68 19.87 4.98 -6.82
CA VAL A 68 19.08 5.39 -5.63
C VAL A 68 19.13 6.90 -5.40
N ARG A 69 20.27 7.56 -5.64
CA ARG A 69 20.39 9.02 -5.56
C ARG A 69 19.38 9.75 -6.45
N ASP A 70 19.16 9.27 -7.69
CA ASP A 70 18.24 9.89 -8.65
C ASP A 70 16.79 9.65 -8.25
N LEU A 71 16.49 8.45 -7.74
CA LEU A 71 15.17 8.12 -7.20
C LEU A 71 14.84 8.93 -5.95
N ARG A 72 15.81 9.13 -5.04
CA ARG A 72 15.65 10.02 -3.88
C ARG A 72 15.35 11.47 -4.29
N ALA A 73 16.03 11.99 -5.33
CA ALA A 73 15.78 13.33 -5.85
C ALA A 73 14.31 13.46 -6.32
N ARG A 74 13.82 12.50 -7.14
CA ARG A 74 12.44 12.46 -7.62
C ARG A 74 11.42 12.38 -6.48
N TYR A 75 11.66 11.51 -5.49
CA TYR A 75 10.76 11.39 -4.34
C TYR A 75 10.72 12.65 -3.48
N ARG A 76 11.85 13.42 -3.38
CA ARG A 76 11.85 14.74 -2.72
C ARG A 76 11.01 15.75 -3.50
N GLU A 77 11.17 15.82 -4.81
CA GLU A 77 10.40 16.70 -5.69
C GLU A 77 8.89 16.41 -5.60
N GLN A 78 8.52 15.13 -5.50
CA GLN A 78 7.13 14.68 -5.38
C GLN A 78 6.60 14.72 -3.93
N GLY A 79 7.44 15.04 -2.94
CA GLY A 79 7.03 15.10 -1.53
C GLY A 79 6.77 13.75 -0.86
N LEU A 80 7.27 12.64 -1.44
CA LEU A 80 7.02 11.25 -1.01
C LEU A 80 7.95 10.85 0.15
N LYS A 81 7.68 11.36 1.34
CA LYS A 81 8.52 11.15 2.55
C LYS A 81 8.58 9.69 3.00
N ASP A 82 7.48 8.97 2.86
CA ASP A 82 7.38 7.53 3.15
C ASP A 82 8.29 6.71 2.23
N LYS A 83 8.30 7.01 0.94
CA LYS A 83 9.18 6.38 -0.06
C LYS A 83 10.66 6.68 0.21
N LEU A 84 10.98 7.90 0.64
CA LEU A 84 12.35 8.24 1.04
C LEU A 84 12.85 7.41 2.22
N ARG A 85 11.96 7.09 3.19
CA ARG A 85 12.31 6.23 4.33
C ARG A 85 12.64 4.80 3.90
N LEU A 86 11.94 4.27 2.89
CA LEU A 86 12.23 2.94 2.33
C LEU A 86 13.65 2.87 1.74
N LEU A 87 14.13 3.96 1.16
CA LEU A 87 15.46 4.04 0.56
C LEU A 87 16.58 4.37 1.56
N ALA A 88 16.28 4.57 2.85
CA ALA A 88 17.25 5.09 3.83
C ALA A 88 18.52 4.22 3.97
N HIS A 89 18.41 2.90 3.76
CA HIS A 89 19.51 1.94 3.94
C HIS A 89 20.17 1.50 2.63
N TYR A 90 19.76 2.06 1.49
CA TYR A 90 20.36 1.77 0.19
C TYR A 90 21.53 2.70 -0.10
N ASP A 91 22.56 2.22 -0.81
CA ASP A 91 23.64 3.05 -1.29
C ASP A 91 23.16 3.97 -2.44
N ASP A 92 23.73 5.17 -2.54
CA ASP A 92 23.34 6.14 -3.58
C ASP A 92 23.61 5.65 -5.01
N GLU A 93 24.66 4.82 -5.17
CA GLU A 93 25.03 4.24 -6.48
C GLU A 93 24.31 2.93 -6.78
N GLU A 94 23.58 2.34 -5.83
CA GLU A 94 22.80 1.14 -6.06
C GLU A 94 21.70 1.41 -7.08
N VAL A 95 21.49 0.46 -8.01
CA VAL A 95 20.53 0.61 -9.12
C VAL A 95 19.30 -0.21 -8.83
N LEU A 96 18.13 0.45 -8.79
CA LEU A 96 16.84 -0.18 -8.52
C LEU A 96 15.92 -0.18 -9.75
N PRO A 97 15.05 -1.23 -9.89
CA PRO A 97 14.03 -1.26 -10.91
C PRO A 97 12.89 -0.30 -10.55
N VAL A 98 12.65 0.71 -11.38
CA VAL A 98 11.66 1.75 -11.15
C VAL A 98 10.69 1.79 -12.32
N TYR A 99 9.40 1.74 -12.06
CA TYR A 99 8.40 1.98 -13.09
C TYR A 99 8.05 3.45 -13.20
N ARG A 100 7.97 3.92 -14.44
CA ARG A 100 7.46 5.24 -14.80
C ARG A 100 6.10 5.11 -15.50
N CYS A 101 5.15 5.98 -15.13
CA CYS A 101 3.89 6.15 -15.85
C CYS A 101 3.58 7.64 -15.93
N GLY A 102 3.81 8.24 -17.10
CA GLY A 102 3.80 9.70 -17.25
C GLY A 102 4.92 10.33 -16.43
N ASP A 103 4.54 11.22 -15.52
CA ASP A 103 5.43 11.94 -14.59
C ASP A 103 5.58 11.24 -13.22
N TYR A 104 4.84 10.15 -12.97
CA TYR A 104 4.90 9.41 -11.71
C TYR A 104 5.90 8.26 -11.77
N TYR A 105 6.71 8.12 -10.72
CA TYR A 105 7.73 7.08 -10.55
C TYR A 105 7.48 6.29 -9.27
N ASP A 106 7.60 4.97 -9.34
CA ASP A 106 7.58 4.12 -8.15
C ASP A 106 8.53 2.92 -8.29
N TRP A 107 9.20 2.60 -7.20
CA TRP A 107 10.04 1.42 -7.10
C TRP A 107 9.19 0.20 -6.81
N LEU A 108 9.21 -0.77 -7.73
CA LEU A 108 8.51 -2.04 -7.61
C LEU A 108 9.38 -3.18 -8.12
N THR A 109 9.34 -4.30 -7.41
CA THR A 109 10.00 -5.55 -7.84
C THR A 109 9.10 -6.46 -8.66
N ALA A 110 7.80 -6.13 -8.78
CA ALA A 110 6.82 -6.91 -9.53
C ALA A 110 6.76 -6.46 -10.99
N VAL A 111 6.46 -7.41 -11.89
CA VAL A 111 6.22 -7.09 -13.30
C VAL A 111 4.84 -6.46 -13.46
N LEU A 112 4.78 -5.30 -14.11
CA LEU A 112 3.52 -4.64 -14.46
C LEU A 112 3.01 -5.05 -15.84
N VAL A 113 1.73 -4.79 -16.09
CA VAL A 113 1.14 -4.86 -17.43
C VAL A 113 1.72 -3.76 -18.33
N PRO A 114 1.60 -3.87 -19.68
CA PRO A 114 2.22 -2.90 -20.59
C PRO A 114 1.74 -1.46 -20.43
N SER A 115 0.44 -1.26 -20.15
CA SER A 115 -0.17 0.07 -20.05
C SER A 115 -1.35 0.11 -19.10
N THR A 116 -1.78 1.32 -18.76
CA THR A 116 -2.96 1.55 -17.91
C THR A 116 -4.25 1.09 -18.59
N GLY A 117 -4.32 1.13 -19.91
CA GLY A 117 -5.49 0.70 -20.70
C GLY A 117 -5.88 -0.77 -20.56
N VAL A 118 -4.96 -1.61 -20.07
CA VAL A 118 -5.26 -3.01 -19.73
C VAL A 118 -6.09 -3.14 -18.44
N LEU A 119 -6.01 -2.16 -17.54
CA LEU A 119 -6.56 -2.20 -16.18
C LEU A 119 -8.02 -1.72 -16.11
N LYS A 120 -8.89 -2.19 -17.01
CA LYS A 120 -10.25 -1.67 -17.20
C LYS A 120 -11.25 -2.01 -16.08
N TYR A 121 -11.00 -3.09 -15.34
CA TYR A 121 -11.99 -3.64 -14.43
C TYR A 121 -11.50 -3.53 -12.99
N PHE A 122 -12.03 -2.57 -12.27
CA PHE A 122 -11.81 -2.36 -10.84
C PHE A 122 -12.96 -1.56 -10.24
N LYS A 123 -13.04 -1.54 -8.92
CA LYS A 123 -13.91 -0.67 -8.16
C LYS A 123 -13.18 -0.19 -6.91
N LEU A 124 -13.31 1.07 -6.60
CA LEU A 124 -12.77 1.64 -5.38
C LEU A 124 -13.92 1.92 -4.41
N ARG A 125 -13.86 1.31 -3.24
CA ARG A 125 -14.86 1.45 -2.19
C ARG A 125 -14.31 2.28 -1.04
N TYR A 126 -15.09 3.25 -0.57
CA TYR A 126 -14.82 3.90 0.70
C TYR A 126 -15.01 2.90 1.85
N TYR A 127 -14.00 2.76 2.72
CA TYR A 127 -14.01 1.84 3.85
C TYR A 127 -13.16 2.43 4.98
N LEU A 128 -13.80 2.98 6.00
CA LEU A 128 -13.13 3.69 7.09
C LEU A 128 -12.04 2.85 7.79
N PRO A 129 -10.85 3.45 8.07
CA PRO A 129 -10.43 4.83 7.77
C PRO A 129 -9.78 5.03 6.39
N GLY A 130 -10.02 4.17 5.42
CA GLY A 130 -9.38 4.19 4.11
C GLY A 130 -10.27 3.73 2.96
N PHE A 131 -9.81 2.71 2.24
CA PHE A 131 -10.46 2.21 1.03
C PHE A 131 -10.25 0.71 0.85
N ILE A 132 -11.08 0.12 -0.02
CA ILE A 132 -10.86 -1.21 -0.58
C ILE A 132 -10.79 -1.07 -2.10
N LEU A 133 -9.67 -1.48 -2.71
CA LEU A 133 -9.49 -1.62 -4.15
C LEU A 133 -9.92 -3.03 -4.56
N GLU A 134 -11.12 -3.13 -5.13
CA GLU A 134 -11.71 -4.38 -5.61
C GLU A 134 -11.28 -4.66 -7.06
N TYR A 135 -10.99 -5.92 -7.39
CA TYR A 135 -10.56 -6.34 -8.72
C TYR A 135 -11.13 -7.69 -9.12
N PRO A 136 -11.13 -8.02 -10.44
CA PRO A 136 -11.62 -9.29 -10.94
C PRO A 136 -10.81 -10.48 -10.44
N ARG A 137 -11.47 -11.62 -10.32
CA ARG A 137 -10.78 -12.90 -10.11
C ARG A 137 -10.22 -13.45 -11.42
N ARG A 138 -9.14 -14.23 -11.33
CA ARG A 138 -8.52 -14.88 -12.50
C ARG A 138 -9.53 -15.70 -13.32
N ALA A 139 -10.50 -16.34 -12.68
CA ALA A 139 -11.53 -17.14 -13.34
C ALA A 139 -12.52 -16.29 -14.18
N ASN A 140 -12.70 -15.00 -13.84
CA ASN A 140 -13.53 -14.07 -14.59
C ASN A 140 -12.89 -12.67 -14.62
N PRO A 141 -11.94 -12.44 -15.52
CA PRO A 141 -11.09 -11.25 -15.52
C PRO A 141 -11.81 -9.95 -15.94
N LYS A 142 -13.06 -10.04 -16.37
CA LYS A 142 -13.89 -8.90 -16.81
C LYS A 142 -14.99 -8.52 -15.82
N LEU A 143 -15.07 -9.20 -14.68
CA LEU A 143 -16.13 -8.97 -13.68
C LEU A 143 -15.52 -8.77 -12.30
N VAL A 144 -15.73 -7.60 -11.71
CA VAL A 144 -15.48 -7.36 -10.30
C VAL A 144 -16.61 -8.03 -9.51
N PRO A 145 -16.30 -9.01 -8.63
CA PRO A 145 -17.33 -9.71 -7.88
C PRO A 145 -18.09 -8.75 -6.93
N PRO A 146 -19.34 -9.04 -6.57
CA PRO A 146 -20.01 -8.32 -5.50
C PRO A 146 -19.21 -8.33 -4.21
N TYR A 147 -19.20 -7.20 -3.52
CA TYR A 147 -18.53 -7.09 -2.23
C TYR A 147 -19.27 -7.93 -1.17
N VAL A 148 -18.51 -8.66 -0.38
CA VAL A 148 -19.00 -9.41 0.77
C VAL A 148 -18.28 -8.88 2.00
N GLU A 149 -19.05 -8.33 2.96
CA GLU A 149 -18.52 -7.80 4.21
C GLU A 149 -17.82 -8.90 5.03
N GLN A 150 -16.60 -8.62 5.49
CA GLN A 150 -15.78 -9.51 6.30
C GLN A 150 -15.38 -8.85 7.62
N GLY A 151 -16.33 -8.29 8.35
CA GLY A 151 -16.10 -7.53 9.56
C GLY A 151 -15.28 -8.27 10.64
N LYS A 152 -15.46 -9.58 10.80
CA LYS A 152 -14.65 -10.39 11.72
C LYS A 152 -13.17 -10.39 11.33
N LEU A 153 -12.87 -10.59 10.05
CA LEU A 153 -11.50 -10.58 9.54
C LEU A 153 -10.88 -9.18 9.67
N PHE A 154 -11.64 -8.15 9.33
CA PHE A 154 -11.20 -6.76 9.50
C PHE A 154 -10.83 -6.44 10.94
N ASN A 155 -11.65 -6.85 11.91
CA ASN A 155 -11.36 -6.64 13.33
C ASN A 155 -10.06 -7.33 13.77
N VAL A 156 -9.76 -8.53 13.27
CA VAL A 156 -8.50 -9.23 13.58
C VAL A 156 -7.30 -8.44 13.04
N PHE A 157 -7.36 -7.96 11.82
CA PHE A 157 -6.31 -7.12 11.24
C PHE A 157 -6.14 -5.81 12.00
N PHE A 158 -7.25 -5.14 12.36
CA PHE A 158 -7.22 -3.91 13.12
C PHE A 158 -6.58 -4.08 14.50
N GLN A 159 -6.92 -5.16 15.21
CA GLN A 159 -6.28 -5.49 16.50
C GLN A 159 -4.78 -5.78 16.35
N ALA A 160 -4.40 -6.53 15.31
CA ALA A 160 -2.99 -6.81 15.02
C ALA A 160 -2.21 -5.51 14.73
N GLU A 161 -2.80 -4.59 13.96
CA GLU A 161 -2.18 -3.30 13.65
C GLU A 161 -2.04 -2.41 14.88
N GLN A 162 -3.07 -2.33 15.73
CA GLN A 162 -2.96 -1.61 17.00
C GLN A 162 -1.83 -2.17 17.86
N TRP A 163 -1.68 -3.49 17.88
CA TRP A 163 -0.62 -4.12 18.65
C TRP A 163 0.76 -3.79 18.08
N GLN A 164 0.94 -3.82 16.75
CA GLN A 164 2.17 -3.41 16.06
C GLN A 164 2.52 -1.94 16.36
N ASN A 165 1.53 -1.05 16.35
CA ASN A 165 1.70 0.36 16.70
C ASN A 165 2.15 0.53 18.16
N ASN A 166 1.57 -0.22 19.09
CA ASN A 166 1.97 -0.21 20.50
C ASN A 166 3.40 -0.71 20.72
N LEU A 167 3.89 -1.62 19.88
CA LEU A 167 5.29 -2.06 19.87
C LEU A 167 6.24 -1.04 19.23
N GLY A 168 5.73 0.03 18.63
CA GLY A 168 6.53 0.99 17.87
C GLY A 168 7.04 0.45 16.53
N ILE A 169 6.38 -0.60 15.98
CA ILE A 169 6.74 -1.25 14.70
C ILE A 169 5.53 -1.24 13.76
N PRO A 170 5.09 -0.07 13.30
CA PRO A 170 3.93 0.05 12.42
C PRO A 170 4.19 -0.45 10.99
N ASP A 171 5.46 -0.56 10.58
CA ASP A 171 5.85 -0.86 9.21
C ASP A 171 7.21 -1.61 9.14
N VAL A 172 7.52 -2.14 7.97
CA VAL A 172 8.79 -2.85 7.71
C VAL A 172 10.03 -1.98 7.97
N PRO A 173 10.08 -0.70 7.56
CA PRO A 173 11.19 0.18 7.91
C PRO A 173 11.44 0.31 9.42
N ALA A 174 10.38 0.39 10.22
CA ALA A 174 10.49 0.42 11.69
C ALA A 174 11.05 -0.91 12.25
N LEU A 175 10.61 -2.05 11.69
CA LEU A 175 11.16 -3.36 12.03
C LEU A 175 12.64 -3.45 11.68
N ASN A 176 13.04 -3.06 10.47
CA ASN A 176 14.44 -3.08 10.04
C ASN A 176 15.30 -2.20 10.94
N LYS A 177 14.80 -1.03 11.32
CA LYS A 177 15.49 -0.15 12.27
C LYS A 177 15.65 -0.82 13.64
N ALA A 178 14.60 -1.45 14.17
CA ALA A 178 14.67 -2.15 15.45
C ALA A 178 15.68 -3.31 15.42
N VAL A 179 15.79 -4.02 14.29
CA VAL A 179 16.81 -5.07 14.08
C VAL A 179 18.21 -4.45 14.08
N ALA A 180 18.41 -3.36 13.34
CA ALA A 180 19.69 -2.65 13.28
C ALA A 180 20.11 -2.08 14.64
N ASP A 181 19.15 -1.63 15.45
CA ASP A 181 19.33 -1.12 16.81
C ASP A 181 19.57 -2.25 17.86
N GLY A 182 19.58 -3.53 17.46
CA GLY A 182 19.80 -4.68 18.34
C GLY A 182 18.61 -5.08 19.21
N LYS A 183 17.41 -4.54 18.93
CA LYS A 183 16.18 -4.75 19.74
C LYS A 183 15.39 -6.00 19.33
N PHE A 184 15.85 -6.75 18.35
CA PHE A 184 15.11 -7.90 17.79
C PHE A 184 14.77 -8.96 18.83
N ALA A 185 15.74 -9.31 19.72
CA ALA A 185 15.50 -10.31 20.77
C ALA A 185 14.39 -9.91 21.75
N ASP A 186 14.31 -8.63 22.11
CA ASP A 186 13.25 -8.13 22.99
C ASP A 186 11.88 -8.16 22.30
N LEU A 187 11.84 -7.84 21.01
CA LEU A 187 10.63 -7.96 20.21
C LEU A 187 10.12 -9.41 20.13
N VAL A 188 11.01 -10.36 19.90
CA VAL A 188 10.67 -11.79 19.85
C VAL A 188 10.05 -12.20 21.19
N ARG A 189 10.66 -11.87 22.32
CA ARG A 189 10.11 -12.20 23.66
C ARG A 189 8.72 -11.63 23.90
N VAL A 190 8.47 -10.37 23.48
CA VAL A 190 7.15 -9.75 23.62
C VAL A 190 6.12 -10.44 22.72
N CYS A 191 6.50 -10.81 21.48
CA CYS A 191 5.64 -11.55 20.56
C CYS A 191 5.31 -12.94 21.10
N GLU A 192 6.27 -13.66 21.66
CA GLU A 192 6.07 -14.98 22.28
C GLU A 192 5.09 -14.89 23.46
N ALA A 193 5.30 -13.94 24.37
CA ALA A 193 4.41 -13.74 25.52
C ALA A 193 2.96 -13.39 25.08
N HIS A 194 2.81 -12.57 24.03
CA HIS A 194 1.49 -12.29 23.47
C HIS A 194 0.84 -13.53 22.86
N HIS A 195 1.60 -14.34 22.12
CA HIS A 195 1.12 -15.57 21.51
C HIS A 195 0.69 -16.61 22.55
N GLU A 196 1.46 -16.82 23.61
CA GLU A 196 1.09 -17.69 24.73
C GLU A 196 -0.23 -17.25 25.39
N LYS A 197 -0.41 -15.92 25.60
CA LYS A 197 -1.67 -15.39 26.12
C LYS A 197 -2.86 -15.68 25.21
N GLN A 198 -2.70 -15.56 23.90
CA GLN A 198 -3.75 -15.87 22.91
C GLN A 198 -4.10 -17.38 22.93
N ILE A 199 -3.10 -18.25 23.01
CA ILE A 199 -3.29 -19.70 23.09
C ILE A 199 -4.06 -20.05 24.38
N ALA A 200 -3.68 -19.48 25.53
CA ALA A 200 -4.37 -19.70 26.79
C ALA A 200 -5.85 -19.29 26.72
N GLN A 201 -6.15 -18.13 26.13
CA GLN A 201 -7.54 -17.69 25.92
C GLN A 201 -8.37 -18.63 25.06
N ILE A 202 -7.75 -19.28 24.05
CA ILE A 202 -8.44 -20.27 23.20
C ILE A 202 -8.65 -21.59 23.97
N ALA A 203 -7.70 -21.98 24.81
CA ALA A 203 -7.80 -23.20 25.62
C ALA A 203 -8.86 -23.12 26.72
N ASP A 204 -9.21 -21.91 27.16
CA ASP A 204 -10.23 -21.64 28.19
C ASP A 204 -11.67 -21.55 27.62
N LEU A 205 -11.85 -21.69 26.28
CA LEU A 205 -13.15 -21.73 25.59
C LEU A 205 -13.72 -23.13 25.51
#